data_63870b1d52f456114a74c99b8216b2b5
#
_entry.id   63870b1d52f456114a74c99b8216b2b5
#
_cell.length_a   1.000
_cell.length_b   1.000
_cell.length_c   1.000
_cell.angle_alpha   90.00
_cell.angle_beta   90.00
_cell.angle_gamma   90.00
#
_symmetry.space_group_name_H-M   'P 1'
#
loop_
_entity.id
_entity.type
_entity.pdbx_description
1 polymer ?
#
loop_
_entity_poly.entity_id
_entity_poly.type
_entity_poly.pdbx_seq_one_letter_code
_entity_poly.pdbx_strand_id
1 'polypeptide(L)'
;MTLYGLGLGFASAQLTGTVLSEIPVNSFGQALATQSTVRQVGSALGTAVSRSVFSMALGITLPKTLEAAGIMGPGADGIAEATRQSAGSVIAGLRAQGGHSPFGEQTSVVVQALSDGMTDAARYSLLAATAFLALGFIGAMRVCRAAMKTRLQSTKS
;
A
#
# COMPACT_ATOMS: atom_id res chain seq x y z
N MET A 1 8.32 6.51 -13.57
CA MET A 1 8.57 7.28 -12.32
C MET A 1 8.29 8.78 -12.47
N THR A 2 8.61 9.42 -13.59
CA THR A 2 8.39 10.86 -13.83
C THR A 2 6.93 11.29 -13.76
N LEU A 3 6.01 10.53 -14.35
CA LEU A 3 4.57 10.85 -14.33
C LEU A 3 3.98 10.84 -12.92
N TYR A 4 4.41 9.89 -12.07
CA TYR A 4 4.03 9.83 -10.67
C TYR A 4 4.56 11.04 -9.89
N GLY A 5 5.82 11.41 -10.09
CA GLY A 5 6.43 12.59 -9.44
C GLY A 5 5.75 13.90 -9.83
N LEU A 6 5.41 14.07 -11.11
CA LEU A 6 4.64 15.22 -11.58
C LEU A 6 3.25 15.29 -10.93
N GLY A 7 2.51 14.17 -10.91
CA GLY A 7 1.18 14.11 -10.29
C GLY A 7 1.22 14.45 -8.79
N LEU A 8 2.20 13.92 -8.06
CA LEU A 8 2.38 14.18 -6.64
C LEU A 8 2.79 15.65 -6.38
N GLY A 9 3.67 16.22 -7.21
CA GLY A 9 4.07 17.61 -7.13
C GLY A 9 2.91 18.56 -7.34
N PHE A 10 2.12 18.36 -8.38
CA PHE A 10 0.91 19.15 -8.65
C PHE A 10 -0.11 19.05 -7.52
N ALA A 11 -0.39 17.84 -7.04
CA ALA A 11 -1.33 17.63 -5.94
C ALA A 11 -0.89 18.35 -4.66
N SER A 12 0.41 18.28 -4.32
CA SER A 12 0.96 18.93 -3.14
C SER A 12 0.90 20.46 -3.25
N ALA A 13 1.23 21.03 -4.41
CA ALA A 13 1.18 22.47 -4.65
C ALA A 13 -0.26 23.01 -4.57
N GLN A 14 -1.21 22.32 -5.19
CA GLN A 14 -2.63 22.69 -5.16
C GLN A 14 -3.22 22.61 -3.75
N LEU A 15 -2.85 21.59 -2.98
CA LEU A 15 -3.33 21.44 -1.60
C LEU A 15 -2.86 22.58 -0.72
N THR A 16 -1.57 22.95 -0.82
CA THR A 16 -0.99 24.07 -0.06
C THR A 16 -1.61 25.40 -0.47
N GLY A 17 -1.77 25.66 -1.77
CA GLY A 17 -2.40 26.87 -2.28
C GLY A 17 -3.84 27.02 -1.80
N THR A 18 -4.63 25.95 -1.84
CA THR A 18 -6.04 25.96 -1.39
C THR A 18 -6.15 26.23 0.11
N VAL A 19 -5.28 25.60 0.93
CA VAL A 19 -5.28 25.83 2.39
C VAL A 19 -4.91 27.28 2.72
N LEU A 20 -3.92 27.86 2.04
CA LEU A 20 -3.46 29.21 2.31
C LEU A 20 -4.43 30.30 1.80
N SER A 21 -5.23 30.03 0.76
CA SER A 21 -6.13 31.04 0.17
C SER A 21 -7.31 31.44 1.08
N GLU A 22 -7.66 30.63 2.07
CA GLU A 22 -8.80 30.89 2.97
C GLU A 22 -8.36 31.25 4.40
N ILE A 23 -7.06 31.33 4.68
CA ILE A 23 -6.52 31.55 6.04
C ILE A 23 -5.86 32.93 6.14
N PRO A 24 -6.08 33.69 7.23
CA PRO A 24 -5.39 34.96 7.48
C PRO A 24 -3.87 34.73 7.59
N VAL A 25 -3.09 35.68 7.08
CA VAL A 25 -1.61 35.59 6.99
C VAL A 25 -0.94 35.34 8.35
N ASN A 26 -1.50 35.86 9.42
CA ASN A 26 -1.01 35.66 10.80
C ASN A 26 -1.17 34.21 11.30
N SER A 27 -1.99 33.38 10.64
CA SER A 27 -2.25 31.98 11.01
C SER A 27 -1.63 30.98 10.05
N PHE A 28 -0.89 31.41 9.02
CA PHE A 28 -0.28 30.56 8.01
C PHE A 28 0.64 29.47 8.59
N GLY A 29 1.48 29.84 9.57
CA GLY A 29 2.40 28.90 10.20
C GLY A 29 1.67 27.76 10.91
N GLN A 30 0.60 28.08 11.62
CA GLN A 30 -0.22 27.10 12.32
C GLN A 30 -0.98 26.17 11.36
N ALA A 31 -1.52 26.72 10.28
CA ALA A 31 -2.20 25.96 9.24
C ALA A 31 -1.27 24.96 8.54
N LEU A 32 -0.07 25.41 8.14
CA LEU A 32 0.94 24.57 7.51
C LEU A 32 1.45 23.46 8.47
N ALA A 33 1.66 23.79 9.74
CA ALA A 33 2.04 22.80 10.75
C ALA A 33 0.97 21.72 10.92
N THR A 34 -0.29 22.13 11.03
CA THR A 34 -1.43 21.20 11.12
C THR A 34 -1.54 20.31 9.88
N GLN A 35 -1.44 20.88 8.68
CA GLN A 35 -1.45 20.15 7.42
C GLN A 35 -0.31 19.12 7.36
N SER A 36 0.90 19.52 7.76
CA SER A 36 2.07 18.63 7.77
C SER A 36 1.87 17.47 8.75
N THR A 37 1.36 17.74 9.94
CA THR A 37 1.08 16.73 10.96
C THR A 37 0.03 15.71 10.47
N VAL A 38 -1.08 16.17 9.93
CA VAL A 38 -2.14 15.30 9.38
C VAL A 38 -1.59 14.43 8.24
N ARG A 39 -0.76 14.99 7.37
CA ARG A 39 -0.12 14.24 6.29
C ARG A 39 0.83 13.17 6.81
N GLN A 40 1.63 13.47 7.85
CA GLN A 40 2.54 12.49 8.45
C GLN A 40 1.79 11.34 9.13
N VAL A 41 0.77 11.67 9.92
CA VAL A 41 -0.10 10.66 10.56
C VAL A 41 -0.78 9.79 9.50
N GLY A 42 -1.35 10.40 8.45
CA GLY A 42 -1.98 9.68 7.35
C GLY A 42 -0.99 8.75 6.62
N SER A 43 0.23 9.21 6.38
CA SER A 43 1.28 8.39 5.76
C SER A 43 1.71 7.22 6.64
N ALA A 44 1.89 7.44 7.94
CA ALA A 44 2.26 6.39 8.89
C ALA A 44 1.15 5.32 8.98
N LEU A 45 -0.11 5.74 9.12
CA LEU A 45 -1.25 4.82 9.14
C LEU A 45 -1.40 4.06 7.83
N GLY A 46 -1.29 4.74 6.69
CA GLY A 46 -1.36 4.11 5.37
C GLY A 46 -0.28 3.03 5.17
N THR A 47 0.95 3.32 5.60
CA THR A 47 2.06 2.36 5.54
C THR A 47 1.81 1.16 6.47
N ALA A 48 1.35 1.39 7.69
CA ALA A 48 1.06 0.32 8.65
C ALA A 48 -0.05 -0.60 8.13
N VAL A 49 -1.15 -0.04 7.63
CA VAL A 49 -2.26 -0.81 7.06
C VAL A 49 -1.80 -1.60 5.83
N SER A 50 -1.06 -0.98 4.90
CA SER A 50 -0.59 -1.67 3.70
C SER A 50 0.33 -2.86 4.04
N ARG A 51 1.23 -2.68 5.00
CA ARG A 51 2.10 -3.78 5.48
C ARG A 51 1.30 -4.90 6.13
N SER A 52 0.31 -4.57 6.96
CA SER A 52 -0.56 -5.56 7.59
C SER A 52 -1.35 -6.37 6.57
N VAL A 53 -1.99 -5.70 5.61
CA VAL A 53 -2.74 -6.37 4.54
C VAL A 53 -1.83 -7.27 3.71
N PHE A 54 -0.64 -6.79 3.34
CA PHE A 54 0.32 -7.58 2.59
C PHE A 54 0.79 -8.81 3.36
N SER A 55 1.12 -8.66 4.64
CA SER A 55 1.55 -9.78 5.50
C SER A 55 0.43 -10.82 5.70
N MET A 56 -0.82 -10.38 5.87
CA MET A 56 -1.97 -11.27 5.96
C MET A 56 -2.21 -12.00 4.63
N ALA A 57 -2.13 -11.30 3.52
CA ALA A 57 -2.27 -11.89 2.19
C ALA A 57 -1.19 -12.94 1.92
N LEU A 58 0.07 -12.68 2.28
CA LEU A 58 1.16 -13.65 2.17
C LEU A 58 0.88 -14.92 2.99
N GLY A 59 0.32 -14.77 4.20
CA GLY A 59 -0.04 -15.92 5.04
C GLY A 59 -1.11 -16.83 4.40
N ILE A 60 -1.89 -16.31 3.47
CA ILE A 60 -2.93 -17.06 2.76
C ILE A 60 -2.43 -17.56 1.39
N THR A 61 -1.73 -16.71 0.64
CA THR A 61 -1.36 -17.01 -0.74
C THR A 61 -0.18 -17.97 -0.84
N LEU A 62 0.85 -17.82 0.02
CA LEU A 62 2.03 -18.67 -0.04
C LEU A 62 1.71 -20.17 0.20
N PRO A 63 0.98 -20.54 1.26
CA PRO A 63 0.59 -21.96 1.43
C PRO A 63 -0.23 -22.49 0.26
N LYS A 64 -1.19 -21.70 -0.23
CA LYS A 64 -2.05 -22.10 -1.36
C LYS A 64 -1.27 -22.37 -2.65
N THR A 65 -0.31 -21.50 -2.98
CA THR A 65 0.49 -21.69 -4.20
C THR A 65 1.45 -22.86 -4.09
N LEU A 66 2.01 -23.11 -2.91
CA LEU A 66 2.84 -24.29 -2.65
C LEU A 66 2.02 -25.58 -2.74
N GLU A 67 0.83 -25.61 -2.12
CA GLU A 67 -0.09 -26.73 -2.19
C GLU A 67 -0.52 -27.02 -3.63
N ALA A 68 -0.88 -26.00 -4.41
CA ALA A 68 -1.21 -26.11 -5.82
C ALA A 68 -0.05 -26.64 -6.67
N ALA A 69 1.18 -26.38 -6.25
CA ALA A 69 2.40 -26.92 -6.87
C ALA A 69 2.76 -28.35 -6.39
N GLY A 70 1.93 -28.95 -5.52
CA GLY A 70 2.16 -30.29 -4.97
C GLY A 70 3.22 -30.35 -3.86
N ILE A 71 3.59 -29.21 -3.30
CA ILE A 71 4.61 -29.09 -2.24
C ILE A 71 3.88 -28.96 -0.91
N MET A 72 3.89 -30.02 -0.14
CA MET A 72 3.17 -30.13 1.14
C MET A 72 4.11 -30.61 2.26
N GLY A 73 3.70 -30.34 3.50
CA GLY A 73 4.39 -30.80 4.71
C GLY A 73 5.21 -29.73 5.41
N PRO A 74 5.89 -30.07 6.50
CA PRO A 74 6.58 -29.11 7.37
C PRO A 74 7.63 -28.23 6.65
N GLY A 75 8.23 -28.74 5.57
CA GLY A 75 9.18 -27.99 4.74
C GLY A 75 8.49 -26.87 3.93
N ALA A 76 7.26 -27.13 3.45
CA ALA A 76 6.46 -26.12 2.74
C ALA A 76 6.04 -24.98 3.68
N ASP A 77 5.56 -25.34 4.87
CA ASP A 77 5.16 -24.33 5.88
C ASP A 77 6.35 -23.51 6.33
N GLY A 78 7.50 -24.14 6.55
CA GLY A 78 8.75 -23.45 6.95
C GLY A 78 9.22 -22.45 5.90
N ILE A 79 9.21 -22.83 4.60
CA ILE A 79 9.64 -21.92 3.53
C ILE A 79 8.63 -20.81 3.26
N ALA A 80 7.34 -21.08 3.40
CA ALA A 80 6.30 -20.06 3.31
C ALA A 80 6.48 -19.00 4.40
N GLU A 81 6.69 -19.43 5.64
CA GLU A 81 6.91 -18.52 6.77
C GLU A 81 8.23 -17.75 6.63
N ALA A 82 9.31 -18.39 6.25
CA ALA A 82 10.60 -17.73 5.99
C ALA A 82 10.48 -16.70 4.86
N THR A 83 9.72 -17.00 3.79
CA THR A 83 9.45 -16.08 2.69
C THR A 83 8.65 -14.88 3.17
N ARG A 84 7.63 -15.10 4.00
CA ARG A 84 6.83 -14.04 4.60
C ARG A 84 7.67 -13.10 5.49
N GLN A 85 8.50 -13.67 6.36
CA GLN A 85 9.34 -12.89 7.28
C GLN A 85 10.44 -12.11 6.55
N SER A 86 11.01 -12.68 5.51
CA SER A 86 12.10 -12.06 4.74
C SER A 86 11.61 -11.14 3.61
N ALA A 87 10.28 -10.93 3.48
CA ALA A 87 9.69 -10.20 2.37
C ALA A 87 10.17 -10.68 0.99
N GLY A 88 10.38 -12.00 0.85
CA GLY A 88 10.76 -12.64 -0.40
C GLY A 88 12.26 -12.76 -0.66
N SER A 89 13.16 -12.29 0.22
CA SER A 89 14.61 -12.42 -0.01
C SER A 89 15.08 -13.88 -0.05
N VAL A 90 14.38 -14.80 0.62
CA VAL A 90 14.59 -16.25 0.56
C VAL A 90 14.46 -16.78 -0.87
N ILE A 91 13.57 -16.24 -1.69
CA ILE A 91 13.39 -16.64 -3.09
C ILE A 91 14.66 -16.41 -3.90
N ALA A 92 15.34 -15.28 -3.67
CA ALA A 92 16.61 -14.99 -4.33
C ALA A 92 17.72 -15.97 -3.89
N GLY A 93 17.74 -16.32 -2.60
CA GLY A 93 18.64 -17.32 -2.06
C GLY A 93 18.41 -18.72 -2.65
N LEU A 94 17.17 -19.17 -2.73
CA LEU A 94 16.81 -20.45 -3.35
C LEU A 94 17.19 -20.49 -4.83
N ARG A 95 16.94 -19.39 -5.56
CA ARG A 95 17.30 -19.27 -6.97
C ARG A 95 18.81 -19.35 -7.19
N ALA A 96 19.61 -18.76 -6.28
CA ALA A 96 21.06 -18.83 -6.35
C ALA A 96 21.62 -20.23 -6.03
N GLN A 97 20.98 -20.98 -5.11
CA GLN A 97 21.36 -22.34 -4.74
C GLN A 97 20.97 -23.38 -5.79
N GLY A 98 19.92 -23.13 -6.57
CA GLY A 98 19.43 -24.07 -7.61
C GLY A 98 19.22 -25.47 -7.06
N GLY A 99 19.75 -26.48 -7.73
CA GLY A 99 19.65 -27.89 -7.34
C GLY A 99 20.35 -28.28 -6.03
N HIS A 100 21.16 -27.39 -5.44
CA HIS A 100 21.82 -27.60 -4.14
C HIS A 100 20.96 -27.15 -2.96
N SER A 101 19.76 -26.65 -3.22
CA SER A 101 18.81 -26.27 -2.17
C SER A 101 18.22 -27.50 -1.49
N PRO A 102 17.60 -27.35 -0.30
CA PRO A 102 16.90 -28.45 0.39
C PRO A 102 15.78 -29.11 -0.46
N PHE A 103 15.34 -28.48 -1.54
CA PHE A 103 14.28 -28.97 -2.43
C PHE A 103 14.83 -29.65 -3.69
N GLY A 104 16.16 -29.70 -3.90
CA GLY A 104 16.79 -30.39 -5.02
C GLY A 104 16.25 -29.93 -6.37
N GLU A 105 15.81 -30.88 -7.21
CA GLU A 105 15.25 -30.61 -8.55
C GLU A 105 13.93 -29.83 -8.50
N GLN A 106 13.19 -29.88 -7.39
CA GLN A 106 11.93 -29.14 -7.22
C GLN A 106 12.12 -27.66 -6.90
N THR A 107 13.38 -27.20 -6.73
CA THR A 107 13.68 -25.80 -6.37
C THR A 107 13.06 -24.79 -7.33
N SER A 108 13.05 -25.06 -8.62
CA SER A 108 12.46 -24.17 -9.63
C SER A 108 10.94 -24.04 -9.44
N VAL A 109 10.26 -25.14 -9.12
CA VAL A 109 8.82 -25.18 -8.86
C VAL A 109 8.48 -24.44 -7.58
N VAL A 110 9.28 -24.63 -6.52
CA VAL A 110 9.14 -23.90 -5.24
C VAL A 110 9.32 -22.41 -5.46
N VAL A 111 10.36 -21.99 -6.16
CA VAL A 111 10.66 -20.58 -6.45
C VAL A 111 9.51 -19.95 -7.25
N GLN A 112 8.95 -20.66 -8.20
CA GLN A 112 7.83 -20.17 -9.00
C GLN A 112 6.58 -20.04 -8.13
N ALA A 113 6.20 -21.05 -7.37
CA ALA A 113 5.05 -21.03 -6.48
C ALA A 113 5.13 -19.89 -5.46
N LEU A 114 6.30 -19.67 -4.86
CA LEU A 114 6.52 -18.54 -3.93
C LEU A 114 6.41 -17.19 -4.64
N SER A 115 6.93 -17.05 -5.87
CA SER A 115 6.85 -15.82 -6.66
C SER A 115 5.41 -15.50 -7.05
N ASP A 116 4.63 -16.50 -7.42
CA ASP A 116 3.20 -16.36 -7.74
C ASP A 116 2.39 -15.98 -6.49
N GLY A 117 2.66 -16.61 -5.35
CA GLY A 117 2.04 -16.26 -4.08
C GLY A 117 2.33 -14.83 -3.63
N MET A 118 3.57 -14.34 -3.84
CA MET A 118 3.91 -12.94 -3.58
C MET A 118 3.21 -11.98 -4.55
N THR A 119 3.08 -12.35 -5.81
CA THR A 119 2.36 -11.55 -6.81
C THR A 119 0.90 -11.40 -6.45
N ASP A 120 0.25 -12.48 -6.04
CA ASP A 120 -1.15 -12.45 -5.60
C ASP A 120 -1.32 -11.64 -4.31
N ALA A 121 -0.43 -11.79 -3.33
CA ALA A 121 -0.43 -10.96 -2.13
C ALA A 121 -0.27 -9.46 -2.45
N ALA A 122 0.59 -9.11 -3.41
CA ALA A 122 0.75 -7.73 -3.88
C ALA A 122 -0.53 -7.19 -4.53
N ARG A 123 -1.23 -8.01 -5.33
CA ARG A 123 -2.54 -7.63 -5.92
C ARG A 123 -3.57 -7.32 -4.85
N TYR A 124 -3.70 -8.14 -3.81
CA TYR A 124 -4.62 -7.87 -2.69
C TYR A 124 -4.26 -6.59 -1.94
N SER A 125 -2.98 -6.35 -1.72
CA SER A 125 -2.50 -5.10 -1.09
C SER A 125 -2.82 -3.87 -1.94
N LEU A 126 -2.64 -3.94 -3.26
CA LEU A 126 -2.99 -2.87 -4.19
C LEU A 126 -4.50 -2.61 -4.25
N LEU A 127 -5.32 -3.66 -4.23
CA LEU A 127 -6.78 -3.51 -4.17
C LEU A 127 -7.22 -2.84 -2.88
N ALA A 128 -6.64 -3.20 -1.74
CA ALA A 128 -6.90 -2.54 -0.47
C ALA A 128 -6.51 -1.06 -0.51
N ALA A 129 -5.33 -0.73 -1.04
CA ALA A 129 -4.88 0.65 -1.21
C ALA A 129 -5.82 1.45 -2.11
N THR A 130 -6.28 0.87 -3.22
CA THR A 130 -7.25 1.49 -4.13
C THR A 130 -8.59 1.74 -3.44
N ALA A 131 -9.07 0.82 -2.61
CA ALA A 131 -10.29 1.01 -1.83
C ALA A 131 -10.16 2.17 -0.83
N PHE A 132 -9.00 2.29 -0.15
CA PHE A 132 -8.72 3.42 0.74
C PHE A 132 -8.71 4.75 -0.01
N LEU A 133 -8.09 4.81 -1.19
CA LEU A 133 -8.08 6.01 -2.03
C LEU A 133 -9.49 6.39 -2.48
N ALA A 134 -10.31 5.41 -2.85
CA ALA A 134 -11.71 5.65 -3.23
C ALA A 134 -12.52 6.21 -2.05
N LEU A 135 -12.34 5.69 -0.84
CA LEU A 135 -12.98 6.21 0.37
C LEU A 135 -12.54 7.64 0.67
N GLY A 136 -11.24 7.94 0.55
CA GLY A 136 -10.69 9.29 0.69
C GLY A 136 -11.28 10.26 -0.34
N PHE A 137 -11.39 9.83 -1.59
CA PHE A 137 -12.00 10.62 -2.67
C PHE A 137 -13.49 10.93 -2.41
N ILE A 138 -14.26 9.92 -1.97
CA ILE A 138 -15.68 10.11 -1.60
C ILE A 138 -15.80 11.10 -0.44
N GLY A 139 -14.94 11.01 0.57
CA GLY A 139 -14.87 11.95 1.69
C GLY A 139 -14.59 13.38 1.22
N ALA A 140 -13.60 13.56 0.36
CA ALA A 140 -13.25 14.87 -0.20
C ALA A 140 -14.40 15.47 -1.04
N MET A 141 -15.08 14.66 -1.85
CA MET A 141 -16.26 15.11 -2.62
C MET A 141 -17.41 15.54 -1.71
N ARG A 142 -17.65 14.84 -0.60
CA ARG A 142 -18.69 15.22 0.37
C ARG A 142 -18.40 16.58 1.01
N VAL A 143 -17.16 16.79 1.43
CA VAL A 143 -16.72 18.07 2.01
C VAL A 143 -16.87 19.21 1.00
N CYS A 144 -16.42 19.00 -0.23
CA CYS A 144 -16.52 20.00 -1.29
C CYS A 144 -18.01 20.38 -1.59
N ARG A 145 -18.90 19.38 -1.65
CA ARG A 145 -20.35 19.62 -1.85
C ARG A 145 -20.98 20.37 -0.67
N ALA A 146 -20.57 20.06 0.56
CA ALA A 146 -21.07 20.77 1.75
C ALA A 146 -20.64 22.24 1.74
N ALA A 147 -19.36 22.53 1.46
CA ALA A 147 -18.83 23.88 1.36
C ALA A 147 -19.54 24.71 0.29
N MET A 148 -19.83 24.12 -0.87
CA MET A 148 -20.53 24.79 -1.97
C MET A 148 -21.98 25.17 -1.58
N LYS A 149 -22.70 24.33 -0.83
CA LYS A 149 -24.05 24.64 -0.33
C LYS A 149 -24.05 25.82 0.64
N THR A 150 -23.05 25.91 1.53
CA THR A 150 -22.94 27.00 2.51
C THR A 150 -22.67 28.34 1.80
N ARG A 151 -21.82 28.36 0.78
CA ARG A 151 -21.57 29.59 -0.03
C ARG A 151 -22.81 30.07 -0.75
N LEU A 152 -23.62 29.18 -1.34
CA LEU A 152 -24.86 29.54 -2.03
C LEU A 152 -25.93 30.11 -1.07
N GLN A 153 -25.95 29.70 0.18
CA GLN A 153 -26.84 30.23 1.21
C GLN A 153 -26.41 31.65 1.66
N SER A 154 -25.11 31.90 1.82
CA SER A 154 -24.58 33.21 2.19
C SER A 154 -24.78 34.29 1.13
N THR A 155 -24.93 33.93 -0.15
CA THR A 155 -25.17 34.88 -1.27
C THR A 155 -26.65 35.25 -1.42
N LYS A 156 -27.57 34.55 -0.74
CA LYS A 156 -29.03 34.78 -0.78
C LYS A 156 -29.56 35.62 0.40
N SER A 157 -28.75 35.84 1.40
CA SER A 157 -29.02 36.69 2.56
C SER A 157 -28.41 38.09 2.39
#